data_3388f5714c1efa7732fb55daf4966463
#
_entry.id   3388f5714c1efa7732fb55daf4966463
#
_cell.length_a   1.000
_cell.length_b   1.000
_cell.length_c   1.000
_cell.angle_alpha   90.00
_cell.angle_beta   90.00
_cell.angle_gamma   90.00
#
_symmetry.space_group_name_H-M   'P 1'
#
loop_
_entity.id
_entity.type
_entity.pdbx_description
1 polymer ?
#
loop_
_entity_poly.entity_id
_entity_poly.type
_entity_poly.pdbx_seq_one_letter_code
_entity_poly.pdbx_strand_id
1 'polypeptide(L)'
;MAHILLAEDDNSLRQFLAKALARAGHAVVDCADGNDAMAEIMDKTREFYLLLADIVIPRLDGIELARRAGKEIPGLKVLFITGFAAIALYTKRTEPANETRILSKPFHLKDLVGEVDKILAA
;
A
#
# COMPACT_ATOMS: atom_id res chain seq x y z
N MET A 1 15.62 -7.18 -5.07
CA MET A 1 15.00 -6.42 -3.98
C MET A 1 13.73 -5.75 -4.49
N ALA A 2 12.61 -5.97 -3.81
CA ALA A 2 11.35 -5.40 -4.24
C ALA A 2 11.17 -3.99 -3.69
N HIS A 3 10.60 -3.10 -4.51
CA HIS A 3 10.25 -1.75 -4.08
C HIS A 3 8.78 -1.71 -3.67
N ILE A 4 8.55 -1.26 -2.44
CA ILE A 4 7.22 -1.11 -1.87
C ILE A 4 6.96 0.38 -1.64
N LEU A 5 5.82 0.86 -2.12
CA LEU A 5 5.34 2.18 -1.79
C LEU A 5 4.34 2.06 -0.65
N LEU A 6 4.65 2.69 0.47
CA LEU A 6 3.83 2.67 1.68
C LEU A 6 3.17 4.03 1.87
N ALA A 7 1.84 4.05 1.93
CA ALA A 7 1.07 5.27 2.16
C ALA A 7 0.25 5.12 3.45
N GLU A 8 0.65 5.85 4.48
CA GLU A 8 0.04 5.80 5.81
C GLU A 8 0.25 7.15 6.51
N ASP A 9 -0.81 7.76 7.00
CA ASP A 9 -0.72 9.08 7.63
C ASP A 9 -0.35 9.06 9.12
N ASP A 10 -0.54 7.93 9.81
CA ASP A 10 -0.08 7.79 11.18
C ASP A 10 1.46 7.63 11.17
N ASN A 11 2.15 8.63 11.68
CA ASN A 11 3.61 8.66 11.64
C ASN A 11 4.25 7.47 12.35
N SER A 12 3.73 7.10 13.52
CA SER A 12 4.27 5.99 14.30
C SER A 12 4.07 4.66 13.57
N LEU A 13 2.88 4.43 13.07
CA LEU A 13 2.58 3.21 12.31
C LEU A 13 3.39 3.15 11.02
N ARG A 14 3.47 4.25 10.29
CA ARG A 14 4.23 4.30 9.04
C ARG A 14 5.69 3.94 9.26
N GLN A 15 6.31 4.55 10.26
CA GLN A 15 7.72 4.27 10.57
C GLN A 15 7.93 2.83 11.03
N PHE A 16 7.02 2.32 11.84
CA PHE A 16 7.06 0.95 12.32
C PHE A 16 6.99 -0.05 11.16
N LEU A 17 6.05 0.15 10.25
CA LEU A 17 5.87 -0.70 9.08
C LEU A 17 7.06 -0.60 8.11
N ALA A 18 7.55 0.61 7.86
CA ALA A 18 8.68 0.81 6.98
C ALA A 18 9.93 0.08 7.49
N LYS A 19 10.20 0.16 8.79
CA LYS A 19 11.34 -0.54 9.39
C LYS A 19 11.20 -2.06 9.31
N ALA A 20 10.00 -2.56 9.58
CA ALA A 20 9.75 -3.99 9.54
C ALA A 20 9.93 -4.57 8.14
N LEU A 21 9.41 -3.88 7.13
CA LEU A 21 9.55 -4.30 5.73
C LEU A 21 11.01 -4.20 5.27
N ALA A 22 11.74 -3.18 5.68
CA ALA A 22 13.15 -3.05 5.38
C ALA A 22 13.97 -4.20 5.98
N ARG A 23 13.65 -4.60 7.22
CA ARG A 23 14.30 -5.74 7.88
C ARG A 23 14.00 -7.06 7.16
N ALA A 24 12.84 -7.16 6.53
CA ALA A 24 12.48 -8.33 5.74
C ALA A 24 13.14 -8.36 4.36
N GLY A 25 13.94 -7.35 4.02
CA GLY A 25 14.70 -7.32 2.79
C GLY A 25 14.11 -6.48 1.67
N HIS A 26 13.04 -5.73 1.95
CA HIS A 26 12.39 -4.90 0.93
C HIS A 26 12.92 -3.47 0.94
N ALA A 27 12.97 -2.86 -0.25
CA ALA A 27 13.20 -1.43 -0.37
C ALA A 27 11.85 -0.71 -0.24
N VAL A 28 11.75 0.25 0.66
CA VAL A 28 10.49 0.91 0.99
C VAL A 28 10.62 2.41 0.80
N VAL A 29 9.63 2.99 0.13
CA VAL A 29 9.43 4.42 0.07
C VAL A 29 8.13 4.70 0.81
N ASP A 30 8.17 5.54 1.85
CA ASP A 30 7.00 5.82 2.66
C ASP A 30 6.51 7.25 2.48
N CYS A 31 5.21 7.41 2.44
CA CYS A 31 4.53 8.69 2.23
C CYS A 31 3.40 8.86 3.25
N ALA A 32 3.16 10.11 3.66
CA ALA A 32 2.16 10.43 4.67
C ALA A 32 0.77 10.70 4.07
N ASP A 33 0.69 10.97 2.78
CA ASP A 33 -0.59 11.23 2.12
C ASP A 33 -0.61 10.70 0.68
N GLY A 34 -1.81 10.72 0.10
CA GLY A 34 -2.01 10.15 -1.23
C GLY A 34 -1.38 10.97 -2.35
N ASN A 35 -1.26 12.29 -2.20
CA ASN A 35 -0.63 13.11 -3.23
C ASN A 35 0.88 12.86 -3.30
N ASP A 36 1.53 12.74 -2.15
CA ASP A 36 2.97 12.41 -2.12
C ASP A 36 3.21 11.02 -2.70
N ALA A 37 2.35 10.06 -2.38
CA ALA A 37 2.45 8.72 -2.95
C ALA A 37 2.26 8.75 -4.48
N MET A 38 1.30 9.52 -4.96
CA MET A 38 1.09 9.63 -6.41
C MET A 38 2.28 10.28 -7.10
N ALA A 39 2.91 11.27 -6.47
CA ALA A 39 4.13 11.87 -7.00
C ALA A 39 5.25 10.85 -7.16
N GLU A 40 5.39 9.94 -6.19
CA GLU A 40 6.36 8.84 -6.30
C GLU A 40 6.04 7.89 -7.44
N ILE A 41 4.77 7.59 -7.66
CA ILE A 41 4.32 6.76 -8.79
C ILE A 41 4.68 7.41 -10.13
N MET A 42 4.49 8.72 -10.23
CA MET A 42 4.77 9.47 -11.46
C MET A 42 6.26 9.68 -11.70
N ASP A 43 7.09 9.58 -10.67
CA ASP A 43 8.53 9.61 -10.79
C ASP A 43 9.02 8.23 -11.24
N LYS A 44 9.45 8.12 -12.49
CA LYS A 44 9.81 6.84 -13.10
C LYS A 44 11.22 6.36 -12.76
N THR A 45 11.86 6.93 -11.74
CA THR A 45 13.20 6.51 -11.33
C THR A 45 13.19 5.23 -10.49
N ARG A 46 12.04 4.83 -9.96
CA ARG A 46 11.87 3.59 -9.18
C ARG A 46 10.80 2.71 -9.79
N GLU A 47 11.00 1.40 -9.66
CA GLU A 47 9.98 0.42 -10.02
C GLU A 47 9.31 -0.07 -8.75
N PHE A 48 8.01 0.19 -8.62
CA PHE A 48 7.21 -0.32 -7.52
C PHE A 48 6.50 -1.60 -7.93
N TYR A 49 6.54 -2.60 -7.07
CA TYR A 49 5.86 -3.88 -7.27
C TYR A 49 4.65 -4.02 -6.37
N LEU A 50 4.60 -3.27 -5.29
CA LEU A 50 3.51 -3.31 -4.33
C LEU A 50 3.20 -1.92 -3.81
N LEU A 51 1.93 -1.58 -3.80
CA LEU A 51 1.38 -0.45 -3.04
C LEU A 51 0.76 -1.01 -1.76
N LEU A 52 1.29 -0.60 -0.62
CA LEU A 52 0.74 -0.90 0.70
C LEU A 52 0.15 0.40 1.23
N ALA A 53 -1.16 0.48 1.36
CA ALA A 53 -1.82 1.74 1.67
C ALA A 53 -2.98 1.58 2.63
N ASP A 54 -3.13 2.53 3.54
CA ASP A 54 -4.39 2.70 4.26
C ASP A 54 -5.42 3.29 3.29
N ILE A 55 -6.66 2.83 3.39
CA ILE A 55 -7.75 3.38 2.58
C ILE A 55 -8.01 4.83 2.96
N VAL A 56 -7.99 5.13 4.26
CA VAL A 56 -8.27 6.49 4.75
C VAL A 56 -6.96 7.22 4.99
N ILE A 57 -6.52 7.97 3.98
CA ILE A 57 -5.37 8.86 4.06
C ILE A 57 -5.74 10.22 3.50
N PRO A 58 -5.07 11.30 3.94
CA PRO A 58 -5.40 12.65 3.49
C PRO A 58 -5.12 12.88 2.01
N ARG A 59 -5.80 13.83 1.45
CA ARG A 59 -5.65 14.43 0.12
C ARG A 59 -6.14 13.54 -1.00
N LEU A 60 -5.58 12.37 -1.17
CA LEU A 60 -6.02 11.39 -2.14
C LEU A 60 -6.16 10.08 -1.40
N ASP A 61 -7.39 9.56 -1.25
CA ASP A 61 -7.59 8.33 -0.47
C ASP A 61 -6.95 7.12 -1.12
N GLY A 62 -6.78 6.05 -0.32
CA GLY A 62 -6.05 4.87 -0.76
C GLY A 62 -6.67 4.15 -1.94
N ILE A 63 -8.00 4.15 -2.06
CA ILE A 63 -8.70 3.50 -3.18
C ILE A 63 -8.42 4.25 -4.50
N GLU A 64 -8.56 5.56 -4.47
CA GLU A 64 -8.27 6.38 -5.66
C GLU A 64 -6.79 6.35 -6.00
N LEU A 65 -5.92 6.36 -5.00
CA LEU A 65 -4.48 6.20 -5.20
C LEU A 65 -4.18 4.89 -5.93
N ALA A 66 -4.75 3.78 -5.47
CA ALA A 66 -4.52 2.47 -6.09
C ALA A 66 -5.05 2.43 -7.52
N ARG A 67 -6.21 3.05 -7.77
CA ARG A 67 -6.77 3.13 -9.12
C ARG A 67 -5.85 3.87 -10.08
N ARG A 68 -5.35 5.02 -9.67
CA ARG A 68 -4.44 5.85 -10.50
C ARG A 68 -3.08 5.17 -10.67
N ALA A 69 -2.55 4.62 -9.58
CA ALA A 69 -1.27 3.91 -9.61
C ALA A 69 -1.32 2.70 -10.54
N GLY A 70 -2.43 1.97 -10.55
CA GLY A 70 -2.63 0.82 -11.42
C GLY A 70 -2.66 1.18 -12.90
N LYS A 71 -3.09 2.39 -13.24
CA LYS A 71 -3.03 2.87 -14.62
C LYS A 71 -1.60 3.19 -15.05
N GLU A 72 -0.81 3.75 -14.13
CA GLU A 72 0.58 4.11 -14.41
C GLU A 72 1.51 2.91 -14.39
N ILE A 73 1.22 1.94 -13.54
CA ILE A 73 2.01 0.72 -13.37
C ILE A 73 1.10 -0.50 -13.53
N PRO A 74 0.87 -0.96 -14.76
CA PRO A 74 0.09 -2.18 -14.99
C PRO A 74 0.76 -3.36 -14.27
N GLY A 75 -0.02 -4.13 -13.54
CA GLY A 75 0.52 -5.25 -12.75
C GLY A 75 0.96 -4.89 -11.35
N LEU A 76 0.88 -3.62 -10.95
CA LEU A 76 1.14 -3.22 -9.56
C LEU A 76 0.17 -3.96 -8.65
N LYS A 77 0.73 -4.64 -7.66
CA LYS A 77 -0.07 -5.33 -6.64
C LYS A 77 -0.44 -4.36 -5.53
N VAL A 78 -1.58 -4.58 -4.90
CA VAL A 78 -2.10 -3.68 -3.87
C VAL A 78 -2.47 -4.47 -2.63
N LEU A 79 -2.00 -4.00 -1.48
CA LEU A 79 -2.44 -4.48 -0.17
C LEU A 79 -2.95 -3.28 0.61
N PHE A 80 -4.24 -3.26 0.90
CA PHE A 80 -4.80 -2.25 1.78
C PHE A 80 -4.69 -2.69 3.24
N ILE A 81 -4.26 -1.77 4.09
CA ILE A 81 -4.33 -1.92 5.54
C ILE A 81 -5.37 -0.91 6.03
N THR A 82 -6.40 -1.37 6.75
CA THR A 82 -7.47 -0.45 7.07
C THR A 82 -8.30 -0.91 8.25
N GLY A 83 -9.01 0.04 8.90
CA GLY A 83 -9.97 -0.26 9.93
C GLY A 83 -11.25 -0.85 9.36
N PHE A 84 -12.04 -1.45 10.23
CA PHE A 84 -13.23 -2.20 9.85
C PHE A 84 -14.26 -1.37 9.06
N ALA A 85 -14.46 -0.10 9.45
CA ALA A 85 -15.42 0.77 8.79
C ALA A 85 -15.06 1.09 7.33
N ALA A 86 -13.77 1.18 7.04
CA ALA A 86 -13.31 1.51 5.69
C ALA A 86 -13.42 0.34 4.72
N ILE A 87 -13.54 -0.89 5.22
CA ILE A 87 -13.74 -2.07 4.37
C ILE A 87 -15.08 -1.95 3.63
N ALA A 88 -16.12 -1.47 4.31
CA ALA A 88 -17.42 -1.28 3.67
C ALA A 88 -17.34 -0.25 2.53
N LEU A 89 -16.53 0.80 2.71
CA LEU A 89 -16.29 1.80 1.66
C LEU A 89 -15.60 1.16 0.45
N TYR A 90 -14.61 0.32 0.69
CA TYR A 90 -13.91 -0.40 -0.37
C TYR A 90 -14.87 -1.25 -1.19
N THR A 91 -15.72 -2.06 -0.53
CA THR A 91 -16.62 -2.98 -1.23
C THR A 91 -17.64 -2.26 -2.09
N LYS A 92 -17.96 -1.00 -1.79
CA LYS A 92 -18.88 -0.19 -2.60
C LYS A 92 -18.21 0.48 -3.79
N ARG A 93 -16.92 0.78 -3.70
CA ARG A 93 -16.24 1.67 -4.64
C ARG A 93 -15.37 0.96 -5.65
N THR A 94 -14.97 -0.29 -5.40
CA THR A 94 -13.93 -0.90 -6.22
C THR A 94 -14.45 -1.90 -7.23
N GLU A 95 -13.89 -1.77 -8.42
CA GLU A 95 -13.79 -2.83 -9.42
C GLU A 95 -12.35 -3.28 -9.37
N PRO A 96 -12.04 -4.53 -9.05
CA PRO A 96 -10.64 -4.97 -8.95
C PRO A 96 -9.99 -4.99 -10.33
N ALA A 97 -9.16 -4.00 -10.59
CA ALA A 97 -8.38 -3.93 -11.83
C ALA A 97 -7.05 -4.65 -11.71
N ASN A 98 -6.48 -4.68 -10.52
CA ASN A 98 -5.22 -5.35 -10.21
C ASN A 98 -5.45 -6.35 -9.08
N GLU A 99 -4.46 -7.20 -8.85
CA GLU A 99 -4.48 -8.06 -7.68
C GLU A 99 -4.50 -7.20 -6.41
N THR A 100 -5.59 -7.28 -5.68
CA THR A 100 -5.82 -6.45 -4.50
C THR A 100 -6.19 -7.32 -3.32
N ARG A 101 -5.55 -7.08 -2.18
CA ARG A 101 -5.84 -7.75 -0.92
C ARG A 101 -6.06 -6.74 0.17
N ILE A 102 -6.72 -7.14 1.25
CA ILE A 102 -7.01 -6.30 2.40
C ILE A 102 -6.56 -7.01 3.67
N LEU A 103 -5.87 -6.26 4.53
CA LEU A 103 -5.55 -6.69 5.88
C LEU A 103 -6.19 -5.73 6.87
N SER A 104 -7.10 -6.24 7.70
CA SER A 104 -7.83 -5.42 8.67
C SER A 104 -6.98 -5.07 9.87
N LYS A 105 -7.10 -3.83 10.33
CA LYS A 105 -6.57 -3.43 11.64
C LYS A 105 -7.52 -3.92 12.74
N PRO A 106 -7.06 -4.36 13.89
CA PRO A 106 -5.64 -4.55 14.25
C PRO A 106 -5.09 -5.85 13.65
N PHE A 107 -3.82 -5.83 13.34
CA PHE A 107 -3.11 -7.01 12.83
C PHE A 107 -1.77 -7.17 13.53
N HIS A 108 -1.22 -8.38 13.49
CA HIS A 108 0.14 -8.60 13.94
C HIS A 108 1.13 -8.27 12.83
N LEU A 109 2.26 -7.70 13.21
CA LEU A 109 3.30 -7.36 12.24
C LEU A 109 3.73 -8.58 11.43
N LYS A 110 3.83 -9.73 12.08
CA LYS A 110 4.17 -11.01 11.43
C LYS A 110 3.20 -11.34 10.30
N ASP A 111 1.91 -11.08 10.50
CA ASP A 111 0.89 -11.35 9.48
C ASP A 111 1.04 -10.41 8.30
N LEU A 112 1.34 -9.14 8.56
CA LEU A 112 1.58 -8.18 7.50
C LEU A 112 2.79 -8.56 6.65
N VAL A 113 3.92 -8.84 7.28
CA VAL A 113 5.15 -9.21 6.57
C VAL A 113 4.95 -10.50 5.79
N GLY A 114 4.26 -11.48 6.37
CA GLY A 114 3.93 -12.72 5.68
C GLY A 114 3.06 -12.51 4.46
N GLU A 115 2.08 -11.63 4.55
CA GLU A 115 1.20 -11.30 3.42
C GLU A 115 1.97 -10.60 2.30
N VAL A 116 2.84 -9.66 2.66
CA VAL A 116 3.70 -8.96 1.68
C VAL A 116 4.60 -9.97 0.97
N ASP A 117 5.23 -10.86 1.71
CA ASP A 117 6.12 -11.86 1.12
C ASP A 117 5.37 -12.79 0.17
N LYS A 118 4.15 -13.21 0.51
CA LYS A 118 3.31 -14.01 -0.37
C LYS A 118 2.96 -13.27 -1.67
N ILE A 119 2.56 -12.01 -1.55
CA ILE A 119 2.17 -11.20 -2.70
C ILE A 119 3.35 -11.04 -3.66
N LEU A 120 4.52 -10.75 -3.14
CA LEU A 120 5.71 -10.50 -3.96
C LEU A 120 6.34 -11.77 -4.51
N ALA A 121 6.07 -12.93 -3.90
CA ALA A 121 6.55 -14.21 -4.39
C ALA A 121 5.68 -14.82 -5.50
N ALA A 122 4.45 -14.32 -5.64
CA ALA A 122 3.49 -14.89 -6.58
C ALA A 122 3.76 -14.52 -8.04
#